data_8c936b692ff4200ef2bc3a5e78fb9dee
#
_entry.id   8c936b692ff4200ef2bc3a5e78fb9dee
#
_cell.length_a   1.000
_cell.length_b   1.000
_cell.length_c   1.000
_cell.angle_alpha   90.00
_cell.angle_beta   90.00
_cell.angle_gamma   90.00
#
_symmetry.space_group_name_H-M   'P 1'
#
loop_
_entity.id
_entity.type
_entity.pdbx_description
1 polymer ?
#
loop_
_entity_poly.entity_id
_entity_poly.type
_entity_poly.pdbx_seq_one_letter_code
_entity_poly.pdbx_strand_id
1 'polypeptide(L)'
;MRLALLLGCVLAARIALGEPAGNADSGHKLARQCRTCHGINGYAKIPIAPHIGGETAGYIARQLTSFREGRRSHEMMSVIASGLTDTDIRDLAAWYASIPIRAALPDGADTADAPIECTGCHGSEGIAVIPEAPNLAGESLVYIETQLKAFRVGKRQHPDMNRIAAGLSDEDIRTVARWYTQINFAVLP
;
A
#
# COMPACT_ATOMS: atom_id res chain seq x y z
N MET A 1 -62.03 -27.62 11.54
CA MET A 1 -61.45 -26.72 10.55
C MET A 1 -60.25 -26.01 11.16
N ARG A 2 -59.00 -26.41 10.81
CA ARG A 2 -57.77 -25.76 11.30
C ARG A 2 -57.21 -24.90 10.17
N LEU A 3 -57.20 -23.60 10.38
CA LEU A 3 -56.67 -22.61 9.46
C LEU A 3 -55.14 -22.51 9.67
N ALA A 4 -54.36 -22.96 8.68
CA ALA A 4 -52.91 -22.83 8.69
C ALA A 4 -52.53 -21.47 8.09
N LEU A 5 -51.98 -20.55 8.93
CA LEU A 5 -51.34 -19.33 8.47
C LEU A 5 -49.95 -19.66 7.89
N LEU A 6 -49.79 -19.48 6.59
CA LEU A 6 -48.48 -19.51 5.95
C LEU A 6 -47.80 -18.13 6.12
N LEU A 7 -46.79 -18.05 7.00
CA LEU A 7 -45.95 -16.86 7.11
C LEU A 7 -44.96 -16.88 5.95
N GLY A 8 -45.17 -16.03 4.95
CA GLY A 8 -44.23 -15.84 3.85
C GLY A 8 -43.01 -15.03 4.32
N CYS A 9 -41.85 -15.65 4.39
CA CYS A 9 -40.58 -14.99 4.67
C CYS A 9 -40.10 -14.25 3.40
N VAL A 10 -40.28 -12.92 3.37
CA VAL A 10 -39.74 -12.07 2.29
C VAL A 10 -38.24 -11.89 2.54
N LEU A 11 -37.40 -12.62 1.82
CA LEU A 11 -35.94 -12.39 1.78
C LEU A 11 -35.70 -11.09 1.00
N ALA A 12 -35.45 -10.01 1.70
CA ALA A 12 -34.93 -8.76 1.11
C ALA A 12 -33.48 -8.99 0.66
N ALA A 13 -33.26 -9.21 -0.63
CA ALA A 13 -31.92 -9.20 -1.21
C ALA A 13 -31.30 -7.81 -1.04
N ARG A 14 -30.31 -7.70 -0.16
CA ARG A 14 -29.47 -6.48 -0.07
C ARG A 14 -28.56 -6.47 -1.31
N ILE A 15 -28.87 -5.60 -2.26
CA ILE A 15 -27.97 -5.25 -3.35
C ILE A 15 -26.80 -4.52 -2.67
N ALA A 16 -25.65 -5.17 -2.59
CA ALA A 16 -24.41 -4.53 -2.21
C ALA A 16 -24.06 -3.53 -3.34
N LEU A 17 -24.43 -2.27 -3.16
CA LEU A 17 -23.91 -1.20 -4.00
C LEU A 17 -22.40 -1.15 -3.72
N GLY A 18 -21.59 -1.50 -4.72
CA GLY A 18 -20.14 -1.33 -4.64
C GLY A 18 -19.83 0.12 -4.28
N GLU A 19 -18.84 0.33 -3.41
CA GLU A 19 -18.34 1.66 -3.08
C GLU A 19 -18.04 2.43 -4.37
N PRO A 20 -18.46 3.71 -4.50
CA PRO A 20 -18.20 4.49 -5.70
C PRO A 20 -16.69 4.61 -5.92
N ALA A 21 -16.25 4.46 -7.17
CA ALA A 21 -14.87 4.66 -7.56
C ALA A 21 -14.44 6.10 -7.24
N GLY A 22 -13.18 6.29 -6.77
CA GLY A 22 -12.64 7.63 -6.51
C GLY A 22 -12.41 8.42 -7.80
N ASN A 23 -12.38 9.74 -7.69
CA ASN A 23 -12.12 10.67 -8.79
C ASN A 23 -10.64 11.10 -8.78
N ALA A 24 -9.87 10.71 -9.82
CA ALA A 24 -8.44 11.00 -9.90
C ALA A 24 -8.14 12.51 -10.01
N ASP A 25 -8.98 13.31 -10.68
CA ASP A 25 -8.77 14.77 -10.80
C ASP A 25 -8.94 15.47 -9.45
N SER A 26 -9.92 15.05 -8.66
CA SER A 26 -10.09 15.50 -7.28
C SER A 26 -8.91 15.05 -6.42
N GLY A 27 -8.48 13.80 -6.57
CA GLY A 27 -7.30 13.23 -5.90
C GLY A 27 -6.03 14.00 -6.23
N HIS A 28 -5.81 14.40 -7.48
CA HIS A 28 -4.68 15.25 -7.88
C HIS A 28 -4.66 16.58 -7.13
N LYS A 29 -5.83 17.22 -6.98
CA LYS A 29 -5.91 18.49 -6.22
C LYS A 29 -5.57 18.28 -4.75
N LEU A 30 -6.06 17.19 -4.15
CA LEU A 30 -5.77 16.81 -2.77
C LEU A 30 -4.30 16.41 -2.57
N ALA A 31 -3.66 15.78 -3.55
CA ALA A 31 -2.27 15.34 -3.51
C ALA A 31 -1.25 16.47 -3.29
N ARG A 32 -1.67 17.73 -3.46
CA ARG A 32 -0.82 18.91 -3.15
C ARG A 32 -0.36 18.93 -1.69
N GLN A 33 -1.14 18.41 -0.76
CA GLN A 33 -0.75 18.29 0.65
C GLN A 33 0.24 17.16 0.90
N CYS A 34 0.34 16.18 0.00
CA CYS A 34 1.23 15.01 0.11
C CYS A 34 2.57 15.23 -0.58
N ARG A 35 2.66 16.23 -1.49
CA ARG A 35 3.75 16.41 -2.45
C ARG A 35 5.13 16.63 -1.83
N THR A 36 5.20 17.20 -0.63
CA THR A 36 6.48 17.54 0.02
C THR A 36 7.28 16.28 0.35
N CYS A 37 6.60 15.21 0.75
CA CYS A 37 7.23 13.95 1.10
C CYS A 37 7.13 12.91 -0.02
N HIS A 38 5.94 12.75 -0.60
CA HIS A 38 5.66 11.71 -1.60
C HIS A 38 5.77 12.17 -3.07
N GLY A 39 5.98 13.48 -3.33
CA GLY A 39 5.87 14.03 -4.67
C GLY A 39 4.41 14.09 -5.16
N ILE A 40 4.13 14.96 -6.14
CA ILE A 40 2.76 15.10 -6.67
C ILE A 40 2.31 13.83 -7.42
N ASN A 41 3.24 13.16 -8.11
CA ASN A 41 3.01 11.92 -8.84
C ASN A 41 3.40 10.68 -8.02
N GLY A 42 3.61 10.82 -6.71
CA GLY A 42 3.92 9.68 -5.85
C GLY A 42 5.37 9.19 -5.89
N TYR A 43 6.31 9.92 -6.52
CA TYR A 43 7.73 9.65 -6.39
C TYR A 43 8.28 10.35 -5.14
N ALA A 44 8.69 9.58 -4.15
CA ALA A 44 9.13 10.09 -2.84
C ALA A 44 10.28 11.10 -2.97
N LYS A 45 10.22 12.15 -2.16
CA LYS A 45 11.20 13.24 -2.11
C LYS A 45 12.15 13.15 -0.92
N ILE A 46 11.79 12.35 0.06
CA ILE A 46 12.57 12.14 1.28
C ILE A 46 12.68 10.64 1.58
N PRO A 47 13.82 10.15 2.14
CA PRO A 47 14.06 8.71 2.30
C PRO A 47 13.12 7.98 3.27
N ILE A 48 12.45 8.71 4.17
CA ILE A 48 11.52 8.12 5.13
C ILE A 48 10.09 7.96 4.58
N ALA A 49 9.78 8.59 3.45
CA ALA A 49 8.50 8.45 2.78
C ALA A 49 8.59 7.39 1.66
N PRO A 50 7.58 6.54 1.48
CA PRO A 50 7.56 5.60 0.37
C PRO A 50 7.16 6.28 -0.95
N HIS A 51 7.52 5.63 -2.05
CA HIS A 51 6.83 5.83 -3.32
C HIS A 51 5.38 5.38 -3.18
N ILE A 52 4.45 6.14 -3.74
CA ILE A 52 3.02 5.81 -3.70
C ILE A 52 2.36 5.90 -5.08
N GLY A 53 3.08 6.37 -6.10
CA GLY A 53 2.63 6.33 -7.48
C GLY A 53 2.62 4.89 -8.01
N GLY A 54 1.55 4.50 -8.71
CA GLY A 54 1.37 3.17 -9.24
C GLY A 54 1.00 2.09 -8.23
N GLU A 55 0.78 2.47 -6.96
CA GLU A 55 0.19 1.57 -5.97
C GLU A 55 -1.27 1.29 -6.29
N THR A 56 -1.78 0.11 -5.90
CA THR A 56 -3.21 -0.17 -6.08
C THR A 56 -4.08 0.78 -5.25
N ALA A 57 -5.21 1.23 -5.81
CA ALA A 57 -6.13 2.11 -5.10
C ALA A 57 -6.59 1.48 -3.77
N GLY A 58 -6.85 0.17 -3.76
CA GLY A 58 -7.22 -0.56 -2.56
C GLY A 58 -6.13 -0.53 -1.49
N TYR A 59 -4.86 -0.67 -1.87
CA TYR A 59 -3.75 -0.58 -0.91
C TYR A 59 -3.65 0.82 -0.31
N ILE A 60 -3.66 1.87 -1.14
CA ILE A 60 -3.58 3.27 -0.67
C ILE A 60 -4.74 3.57 0.28
N ALA A 61 -5.97 3.23 -0.11
CA ALA A 61 -7.16 3.48 0.71
C ALA A 61 -7.04 2.78 2.08
N ARG A 62 -6.62 1.51 2.11
CA ARG A 62 -6.40 0.78 3.36
C ARG A 62 -5.34 1.43 4.25
N GLN A 63 -4.22 1.92 3.67
CA GLN A 63 -3.18 2.57 4.45
C GLN A 63 -3.65 3.90 5.04
N LEU A 64 -4.29 4.76 4.25
CA LEU A 64 -4.83 6.04 4.72
C LEU A 64 -5.89 5.85 5.80
N THR A 65 -6.81 4.91 5.59
CA THR A 65 -7.83 4.54 6.58
C THR A 65 -7.18 4.02 7.87
N SER A 66 -6.15 3.17 7.75
CA SER A 66 -5.43 2.62 8.91
C SER A 66 -4.71 3.71 9.73
N PHE A 67 -4.13 4.72 9.08
CA PHE A 67 -3.57 5.88 9.77
C PHE A 67 -4.64 6.73 10.44
N ARG A 68 -5.76 7.00 9.76
CA ARG A 68 -6.87 7.78 10.28
C ARG A 68 -7.49 7.14 11.53
N GLU A 69 -7.63 5.83 11.52
CA GLU A 69 -8.24 5.06 12.61
C GLU A 69 -7.25 4.60 13.69
N GLY A 70 -5.97 4.96 13.57
CA GLY A 70 -4.94 4.60 14.54
C GLY A 70 -4.47 3.15 14.52
N ARG A 71 -4.91 2.33 13.55
CA ARG A 71 -4.41 0.95 13.37
C ARG A 71 -2.98 0.92 12.83
N ARG A 72 -2.56 1.99 12.16
CA ARG A 72 -1.18 2.26 11.78
C ARG A 72 -0.81 3.64 12.32
N SER A 73 0.32 3.76 13.02
CA SER A 73 0.75 5.02 13.62
C SER A 73 2.03 5.53 12.94
N HIS A 74 2.06 6.83 12.66
CA HIS A 74 3.22 7.58 12.20
C HIS A 74 2.99 9.06 12.50
N GLU A 75 3.99 9.76 13.04
CA GLU A 75 3.88 11.15 13.51
C GLU A 75 3.19 12.07 12.50
N MET A 76 3.62 12.04 11.23
CA MET A 76 3.04 12.89 10.18
C MET A 76 1.79 12.28 9.56
N MET A 77 1.83 10.98 9.19
CA MET A 77 0.74 10.38 8.43
C MET A 77 -0.54 10.25 9.25
N SER A 78 -0.46 10.00 10.55
CA SER A 78 -1.65 9.97 11.43
C SER A 78 -2.31 11.34 11.50
N VAL A 79 -1.53 12.42 11.55
CA VAL A 79 -2.06 13.81 11.54
C VAL A 79 -2.70 14.13 10.18
N ILE A 80 -2.03 13.85 9.07
CA ILE A 80 -2.56 14.11 7.72
C ILE A 80 -3.85 13.31 7.49
N ALA A 81 -3.83 12.02 7.79
CA ALA A 81 -4.97 11.14 7.52
C ALA A 81 -6.19 11.44 8.40
N SER A 82 -6.02 11.98 9.62
CA SER A 82 -7.13 12.31 10.50
C SER A 82 -8.10 13.35 9.92
N GLY A 83 -7.61 14.20 8.99
CA GLY A 83 -8.41 15.21 8.31
C GLY A 83 -9.09 14.71 7.02
N LEU A 84 -8.85 13.47 6.58
CA LEU A 84 -9.39 12.96 5.32
C LEU A 84 -10.77 12.31 5.51
N THR A 85 -11.72 12.68 4.64
CA THR A 85 -12.99 11.97 4.52
C THR A 85 -12.81 10.66 3.73
N ASP A 86 -13.81 9.78 3.74
CA ASP A 86 -13.80 8.57 2.91
C ASP A 86 -13.71 8.91 1.41
N THR A 87 -14.34 10.00 0.99
CA THR A 87 -14.26 10.48 -0.40
C THR A 87 -12.84 10.95 -0.72
N ASP A 88 -12.21 11.74 0.15
CA ASP A 88 -10.82 12.18 -0.06
C ASP A 88 -9.85 11.00 -0.17
N ILE A 89 -10.04 9.98 0.67
CA ILE A 89 -9.22 8.75 0.63
C ILE A 89 -9.41 8.02 -0.70
N ARG A 90 -10.65 7.85 -1.18
CA ARG A 90 -10.92 7.22 -2.48
C ARG A 90 -10.32 8.02 -3.63
N ASP A 91 -10.47 9.34 -3.61
CA ASP A 91 -9.97 10.23 -4.66
C ASP A 91 -8.43 10.23 -4.71
N LEU A 92 -7.75 10.32 -3.56
CA LEU A 92 -6.29 10.19 -3.47
C LEU A 92 -5.82 8.82 -3.96
N ALA A 93 -6.52 7.75 -3.58
CA ALA A 93 -6.21 6.40 -4.01
C ALA A 93 -6.36 6.26 -5.52
N ALA A 94 -7.42 6.81 -6.12
CA ALA A 94 -7.63 6.84 -7.56
C ALA A 94 -6.53 7.62 -8.29
N TRP A 95 -6.11 8.77 -7.76
CA TRP A 95 -5.02 9.56 -8.34
C TRP A 95 -3.71 8.79 -8.37
N TYR A 96 -3.21 8.33 -7.23
CA TYR A 96 -1.92 7.66 -7.18
C TYR A 96 -1.91 6.32 -7.91
N ALA A 97 -3.02 5.59 -7.93
CA ALA A 97 -3.15 4.35 -8.71
C ALA A 97 -3.17 4.59 -10.22
N SER A 98 -3.57 5.77 -10.68
CA SER A 98 -3.58 6.12 -12.11
C SER A 98 -2.19 6.48 -12.66
N ILE A 99 -1.19 6.68 -11.79
CA ILE A 99 0.15 7.08 -12.20
C ILE A 99 0.88 5.87 -12.82
N PRO A 100 1.26 5.95 -14.11
CA PRO A 100 2.02 4.87 -14.73
C PRO A 100 3.45 4.84 -14.18
N ILE A 101 3.93 3.63 -13.91
CA ILE A 101 5.26 3.40 -13.35
C ILE A 101 6.05 2.40 -14.19
N ARG A 102 7.36 2.39 -13.99
CA ARG A 102 8.27 1.38 -14.49
C ARG A 102 9.23 0.95 -13.39
N ALA A 103 9.48 -0.34 -13.31
CA ALA A 103 10.59 -0.90 -12.55
C ALA A 103 11.50 -1.68 -13.48
N ALA A 104 12.79 -1.69 -13.20
CA ALA A 104 13.77 -2.49 -13.92
C ALA A 104 14.94 -2.84 -13.00
N LEU A 105 15.39 -4.09 -13.05
CA LEU A 105 16.61 -4.49 -12.37
C LEU A 105 17.82 -3.70 -12.92
N PRO A 106 18.82 -3.41 -12.10
CA PRO A 106 20.08 -2.86 -12.56
C PRO A 106 20.81 -3.89 -13.45
N ASP A 107 21.69 -3.39 -14.31
CA ASP A 107 22.50 -4.26 -15.18
C ASP A 107 23.27 -5.30 -14.36
N GLY A 108 23.17 -6.54 -14.79
CA GLY A 108 23.85 -7.68 -14.15
C GLY A 108 23.14 -8.29 -12.95
N ALA A 109 22.03 -7.74 -12.49
CA ALA A 109 21.20 -8.39 -11.47
C ALA A 109 20.26 -9.44 -12.10
N ASP A 110 20.08 -10.56 -11.39
CA ASP A 110 19.19 -11.65 -11.80
C ASP A 110 18.01 -11.76 -10.80
N THR A 111 16.81 -11.98 -11.32
CA THR A 111 15.63 -12.25 -10.49
C THR A 111 15.77 -13.49 -9.62
N ALA A 112 16.68 -14.41 -9.97
CA ALA A 112 17.01 -15.58 -9.15
C ALA A 112 17.64 -15.20 -7.78
N ASP A 113 18.25 -14.02 -7.69
CA ASP A 113 18.85 -13.50 -6.44
C ASP A 113 17.83 -12.80 -5.54
N ALA A 114 16.57 -12.65 -6.00
CA ALA A 114 15.52 -11.99 -5.24
C ALA A 114 15.17 -12.78 -3.96
N PRO A 115 14.85 -12.08 -2.86
CA PRO A 115 14.47 -12.74 -1.60
C PRO A 115 13.16 -13.52 -1.78
N ILE A 116 13.27 -14.83 -1.97
CA ILE A 116 12.18 -15.72 -2.40
C ILE A 116 10.92 -15.63 -1.55
N GLU A 117 11.06 -15.40 -0.25
CA GLU A 117 9.93 -15.28 0.69
C GLU A 117 9.12 -14.00 0.49
N CYS A 118 9.67 -13.02 -0.25
CA CYS A 118 9.03 -11.74 -0.51
C CYS A 118 8.40 -11.68 -1.90
N THR A 119 8.98 -12.41 -2.87
CA THR A 119 8.64 -12.29 -4.30
C THR A 119 7.22 -12.73 -4.63
N GLY A 120 6.67 -13.69 -3.85
CA GLY A 120 5.31 -14.21 -4.06
C GLY A 120 4.21 -13.14 -3.92
N CYS A 121 4.48 -12.04 -3.21
CA CYS A 121 3.55 -10.94 -3.04
C CYS A 121 4.07 -9.63 -3.66
N HIS A 122 5.36 -9.32 -3.44
CA HIS A 122 5.96 -8.04 -3.85
C HIS A 122 6.65 -8.10 -5.22
N GLY A 123 6.72 -9.28 -5.86
CA GLY A 123 7.43 -9.48 -7.12
C GLY A 123 8.96 -9.45 -6.98
N SER A 124 9.66 -10.14 -7.86
CA SER A 124 11.14 -10.15 -7.91
C SER A 124 11.71 -8.80 -8.33
N GLU A 125 11.00 -8.07 -9.18
CA GLU A 125 11.34 -6.72 -9.63
C GLU A 125 10.67 -5.63 -8.78
N GLY A 126 10.09 -6.01 -7.63
CA GLY A 126 9.49 -5.07 -6.69
C GLY A 126 8.17 -4.45 -7.14
N ILE A 127 7.53 -5.01 -8.18
CA ILE A 127 6.14 -4.68 -8.53
C ILE A 127 5.24 -5.78 -7.97
N ALA A 128 4.29 -5.39 -7.16
CA ALA A 128 3.41 -6.30 -6.45
C ALA A 128 2.59 -7.18 -7.42
N VAL A 129 2.53 -8.48 -7.11
CA VAL A 129 1.80 -9.48 -7.90
C VAL A 129 0.42 -9.79 -7.32
N ILE A 130 0.14 -9.27 -6.11
CA ILE A 130 -1.18 -9.33 -5.48
C ILE A 130 -1.64 -7.91 -5.10
N PRO A 131 -2.94 -7.58 -5.17
CA PRO A 131 -3.44 -6.22 -4.95
C PRO A 131 -3.35 -5.74 -3.48
N GLU A 132 -3.09 -6.63 -2.56
CA GLU A 132 -2.94 -6.33 -1.13
C GLU A 132 -1.51 -5.90 -0.76
N ALA A 133 -0.51 -6.33 -1.54
CA ALA A 133 0.88 -5.98 -1.30
C ALA A 133 1.25 -4.63 -1.96
N PRO A 134 2.18 -3.86 -1.38
CA PRO A 134 2.73 -2.68 -2.02
C PRO A 134 3.83 -3.04 -3.01
N ASN A 135 4.09 -2.14 -3.94
CA ASN A 135 5.33 -2.11 -4.69
C ASN A 135 6.51 -1.80 -3.74
N LEU A 136 7.67 -2.36 -4.02
CA LEU A 136 8.89 -2.14 -3.25
C LEU A 136 10.05 -1.63 -4.13
N ALA A 137 9.88 -1.60 -5.45
CA ALA A 137 10.90 -1.17 -6.40
C ALA A 137 11.39 0.25 -6.09
N GLY A 138 12.69 0.43 -5.94
CA GLY A 138 13.32 1.72 -5.70
C GLY A 138 13.03 2.36 -4.35
N GLU A 139 12.32 1.66 -3.47
CA GLU A 139 12.09 2.15 -2.11
C GLU A 139 13.40 2.36 -1.36
N SER A 140 13.46 3.39 -0.54
CA SER A 140 14.67 3.66 0.22
C SER A 140 14.97 2.54 1.22
N LEU A 141 16.26 2.25 1.41
CA LEU A 141 16.75 1.29 2.39
C LEU A 141 16.19 1.61 3.80
N VAL A 142 16.19 2.88 4.18
CA VAL A 142 15.69 3.35 5.49
C VAL A 142 14.20 3.04 5.64
N TYR A 143 13.40 3.26 4.59
CA TYR A 143 11.97 2.99 4.65
C TYR A 143 11.69 1.49 4.81
N ILE A 144 12.31 0.65 3.97
CA ILE A 144 12.09 -0.80 4.02
C ILE A 144 12.53 -1.37 5.38
N GLU A 145 13.73 -1.03 5.85
CA GLU A 145 14.21 -1.48 7.16
C GLU A 145 13.27 -1.06 8.29
N THR A 146 12.83 0.20 8.28
CA THR A 146 11.93 0.72 9.32
C THR A 146 10.60 -0.02 9.31
N GLN A 147 10.05 -0.30 8.13
CA GLN A 147 8.77 -1.02 8.04
C GLN A 147 8.89 -2.48 8.46
N LEU A 148 9.94 -3.19 8.04
CA LEU A 148 10.17 -4.58 8.45
C LEU A 148 10.39 -4.69 9.96
N LYS A 149 11.18 -3.78 10.55
CA LYS A 149 11.35 -3.71 12.02
C LYS A 149 10.04 -3.40 12.73
N ALA A 150 9.20 -2.50 12.16
CA ALA A 150 7.89 -2.18 12.74
C ALA A 150 6.93 -3.38 12.72
N PHE A 151 6.93 -4.18 11.66
CA PHE A 151 6.18 -5.44 11.60
C PHE A 151 6.74 -6.46 12.60
N ARG A 152 8.06 -6.62 12.68
CA ARG A 152 8.72 -7.57 13.59
C ARG A 152 8.35 -7.36 15.05
N VAL A 153 8.27 -6.10 15.47
CA VAL A 153 7.94 -5.75 16.86
C VAL A 153 6.45 -5.42 17.09
N GLY A 154 5.61 -5.63 16.09
CA GLY A 154 4.16 -5.43 16.19
C GLY A 154 3.69 -3.97 16.21
N LYS A 155 4.56 -2.98 15.94
CA LYS A 155 4.16 -1.57 15.81
C LYS A 155 3.35 -1.31 14.53
N ARG A 156 3.53 -2.13 13.49
CA ARG A 156 2.72 -2.18 12.29
C ARG A 156 2.08 -3.57 12.21
N GLN A 157 0.77 -3.61 11.89
CA GLN A 157 0.00 -4.84 11.92
C GLN A 157 -0.38 -5.29 10.49
N HIS A 158 -0.06 -6.52 10.17
CA HIS A 158 -0.52 -7.25 8.99
C HIS A 158 -0.24 -8.75 9.22
N PRO A 159 -1.23 -9.63 9.05
CA PRO A 159 -1.09 -11.04 9.42
C PRO A 159 0.17 -11.71 8.85
N ASP A 160 0.38 -11.58 7.53
CA ASP A 160 1.52 -12.21 6.87
C ASP A 160 2.83 -11.48 7.17
N MET A 161 2.85 -10.13 7.10
CA MET A 161 4.10 -9.39 7.31
C MET A 161 4.61 -9.50 8.74
N ASN A 162 3.75 -9.55 9.76
CA ASN A 162 4.20 -9.79 11.13
C ASN A 162 4.81 -11.19 11.27
N ARG A 163 4.18 -12.23 10.67
CA ARG A 163 4.67 -13.60 10.68
C ARG A 163 6.03 -13.72 9.97
N ILE A 164 6.17 -13.11 8.78
CA ILE A 164 7.42 -13.13 8.00
C ILE A 164 8.51 -12.36 8.74
N ALA A 165 8.22 -11.13 9.15
CA ALA A 165 9.22 -10.26 9.79
C ALA A 165 9.69 -10.78 11.15
N ALA A 166 8.88 -11.53 11.89
CA ALA A 166 9.27 -12.14 13.16
C ALA A 166 10.49 -13.09 13.04
N GLY A 167 10.64 -13.73 11.87
CA GLY A 167 11.77 -14.64 11.59
C GLY A 167 13.03 -13.95 11.05
N LEU A 168 12.99 -12.64 10.74
CA LEU A 168 14.12 -11.95 10.13
C LEU A 168 15.10 -11.39 11.18
N SER A 169 16.39 -11.65 11.00
CA SER A 169 17.46 -10.93 11.70
C SER A 169 17.63 -9.50 11.13
N ASP A 170 18.44 -8.67 11.79
CA ASP A 170 18.79 -7.34 11.25
C ASP A 170 19.60 -7.44 9.95
N GLU A 171 20.35 -8.51 9.75
CA GLU A 171 21.09 -8.77 8.51
C GLU A 171 20.14 -9.15 7.38
N ASP A 172 19.16 -10.04 7.64
CA ASP A 172 18.15 -10.41 6.66
C ASP A 172 17.32 -9.18 6.22
N ILE A 173 16.91 -8.35 7.19
CA ILE A 173 16.19 -7.11 6.90
C ILE A 173 17.01 -6.19 5.98
N ARG A 174 18.31 -6.02 6.23
CA ARG A 174 19.19 -5.22 5.36
C ARG A 174 19.35 -5.83 3.98
N THR A 175 19.48 -7.14 3.90
CA THR A 175 19.62 -7.85 2.62
C THR A 175 18.35 -7.66 1.76
N VAL A 176 17.18 -7.86 2.34
CA VAL A 176 15.90 -7.60 1.66
C VAL A 176 15.78 -6.13 1.23
N ALA A 177 16.13 -5.19 2.13
CA ALA A 177 16.06 -3.77 1.83
C ALA A 177 17.00 -3.39 0.68
N ARG A 178 18.23 -3.89 0.65
CA ARG A 178 19.18 -3.65 -0.45
C ARG A 178 18.65 -4.16 -1.78
N TRP A 179 18.04 -5.35 -1.80
CA TRP A 179 17.47 -5.90 -3.03
C TRP A 179 16.48 -4.95 -3.67
N TYR A 180 15.47 -4.51 -2.93
CA TYR A 180 14.43 -3.66 -3.50
C TYR A 180 14.89 -2.22 -3.74
N THR A 181 15.81 -1.70 -2.93
CA THR A 181 16.36 -0.34 -3.10
C THR A 181 17.18 -0.19 -4.39
N GLN A 182 17.87 -1.23 -4.85
CA GLN A 182 18.70 -1.16 -6.07
C GLN A 182 17.87 -1.14 -7.37
N ILE A 183 16.60 -1.54 -7.30
CA ILE A 183 15.73 -1.61 -8.48
C ILE A 183 15.43 -0.20 -8.98
N ASN A 184 15.68 0.04 -10.26
CA ASN A 184 15.37 1.32 -10.88
C ASN A 184 13.84 1.50 -10.92
N PHE A 185 13.35 2.56 -10.28
CA PHE A 185 11.94 2.91 -10.25
C PHE A 185 11.71 4.30 -10.86
N ALA A 186 10.72 4.41 -11.71
CA ALA A 186 10.32 5.68 -12.31
C ALA A 186 8.81 5.80 -12.38
N VAL A 187 8.30 7.01 -12.10
CA VAL A 187 6.95 7.42 -12.51
C VAL A 187 7.05 8.00 -13.91
N LEU A 188 6.14 7.61 -14.78
CA LEU A 188 6.13 8.05 -16.17
C LEU A 188 5.29 9.33 -16.30
N PRO A 189 5.56 10.19 -17.32
CA PRO A 189 4.80 11.41 -17.57
C PRO A 189 3.38 11.14 -18.05
#